data_df7b50e1ecb0c6980816dcc893ff6ad5
#
_entry.id   df7b50e1ecb0c6980816dcc893ff6ad5
#
_cell.length_a   1.000
_cell.length_b   1.000
_cell.length_c   1.000
_cell.angle_alpha   90.00
_cell.angle_beta   90.00
_cell.angle_gamma   90.00
#
_symmetry.space_group_name_H-M   'P 1'
#
loop_
_entity.id
_entity.type
_entity.pdbx_description
1 polymer ?
#
loop_
_entity_poly.entity_id
_entity_poly.type
_entity_poly.pdbx_seq_one_letter_code
_entity_poly.pdbx_strand_id
1 'polypeptide(L)'
;MKSIQIAAQVVLSCLLSTPFTSFAHEPHAHTAHAAKMTDAQSIEHAMKALFDKPEAPLVVAPVTVEGDYAVAGWIQHGRGGRALLKKENGKWSIQVCGGDGLKQASALTMTGMDRSLADKLARKVAAAEKNFSADQLKKFAMFEGVMRVDGSAHAPHGSAHGHNAHPKKH
;
A
#
# COMPACT_ATOMS: atom_id res chain seq x y z
N MET A 1 -3.95 -78.79 -63.10
CA MET A 1 -2.69 -78.77 -63.85
C MET A 1 -1.77 -77.65 -63.38
N LYS A 2 -0.66 -78.04 -62.79
CA LYS A 2 0.65 -77.40 -62.87
C LYS A 2 0.72 -75.90 -62.51
N SER A 3 1.61 -75.37 -61.75
CA SER A 3 2.87 -75.76 -61.21
C SER A 3 3.31 -74.81 -60.12
N ILE A 4 3.88 -75.37 -59.11
CA ILE A 4 4.89 -74.88 -58.19
C ILE A 4 5.88 -73.90 -58.80
N GLN A 5 6.19 -72.82 -58.11
CA GLN A 5 7.55 -72.28 -58.04
C GLN A 5 7.81 -71.62 -56.71
N ILE A 6 8.78 -72.10 -56.02
CA ILE A 6 9.41 -71.66 -54.80
C ILE A 6 10.51 -70.63 -55.22
N ALA A 7 10.64 -69.56 -54.54
CA ALA A 7 11.93 -68.87 -54.32
C ALA A 7 11.85 -67.79 -53.25
N ALA A 8 12.49 -68.12 -52.20
CA ALA A 8 13.65 -67.43 -51.60
C ALA A 8 13.37 -66.16 -50.82
N GLN A 9 13.55 -66.39 -49.55
CA GLN A 9 13.72 -65.44 -48.47
C GLN A 9 14.88 -64.49 -48.77
N VAL A 10 14.68 -63.19 -48.55
CA VAL A 10 15.73 -62.29 -48.11
C VAL A 10 15.21 -61.54 -46.91
N VAL A 11 15.73 -61.96 -45.77
CA VAL A 11 15.55 -61.25 -44.50
C VAL A 11 16.48 -60.05 -44.52
N LEU A 12 15.95 -58.88 -44.71
CA LEU A 12 16.72 -57.66 -44.54
C LEU A 12 16.23 -56.99 -43.24
N SER A 13 16.97 -57.26 -42.18
CA SER A 13 16.83 -56.62 -40.89
C SER A 13 17.18 -55.14 -40.99
N CYS A 14 16.19 -54.28 -41.16
CA CYS A 14 16.36 -52.84 -40.94
C CYS A 14 16.23 -52.53 -39.47
N LEU A 15 17.34 -52.33 -38.83
CA LEU A 15 17.48 -51.70 -37.52
C LEU A 15 17.03 -50.24 -37.66
N LEU A 16 15.79 -49.97 -37.32
CA LEU A 16 15.28 -48.61 -37.17
C LEU A 16 15.82 -48.06 -35.85
N SER A 17 16.97 -47.40 -35.91
CA SER A 17 17.48 -46.54 -34.88
C SER A 17 16.57 -45.31 -34.81
N THR A 18 15.62 -45.27 -33.87
CA THR A 18 14.90 -44.05 -33.55
C THR A 18 15.81 -43.07 -32.82
N PRO A 19 16.03 -41.86 -33.31
CA PRO A 19 16.72 -40.86 -32.52
C PRO A 19 15.78 -40.46 -31.35
N PHE A 20 16.20 -40.75 -30.13
CA PHE A 20 15.67 -40.19 -28.94
C PHE A 20 15.98 -38.69 -29.00
N THR A 21 15.01 -37.88 -29.45
CA THR A 21 15.04 -36.44 -29.24
C THR A 21 14.82 -36.17 -27.77
N SER A 22 15.92 -36.03 -27.03
CA SER A 22 15.90 -35.46 -25.70
C SER A 22 15.33 -34.04 -25.83
N PHE A 23 14.06 -33.86 -25.49
CA PHE A 23 13.56 -32.55 -25.16
C PHE A 23 14.32 -32.08 -23.92
N ALA A 24 15.37 -31.31 -24.16
CA ALA A 24 15.97 -30.49 -23.12
C ALA A 24 14.89 -29.56 -22.66
N HIS A 25 14.29 -29.84 -21.50
CA HIS A 25 13.45 -28.96 -20.78
C HIS A 25 14.32 -27.81 -20.30
N GLU A 26 14.42 -26.75 -21.11
CA GLU A 26 15.00 -25.49 -20.62
C GLU A 26 14.25 -25.09 -19.38
N PRO A 27 14.93 -24.97 -18.22
CA PRO A 27 14.28 -24.34 -17.09
C PRO A 27 14.04 -22.89 -17.50
N HIS A 28 12.80 -22.56 -17.85
CA HIS A 28 12.38 -21.17 -17.87
C HIS A 28 12.65 -20.62 -16.47
N ALA A 29 13.82 -20.00 -16.31
CA ALA A 29 14.09 -19.15 -15.17
C ALA A 29 13.05 -18.03 -15.24
N HIS A 30 11.92 -18.25 -14.56
CA HIS A 30 11.03 -17.18 -14.17
C HIS A 30 11.86 -16.29 -13.25
N THR A 31 12.60 -15.37 -13.84
CA THR A 31 13.05 -14.18 -13.14
C THR A 31 11.78 -13.49 -12.66
N ALA A 32 11.33 -13.87 -11.46
CA ALA A 32 10.35 -13.12 -10.72
C ALA A 32 11.00 -11.74 -10.54
N HIS A 33 10.72 -10.83 -11.46
CA HIS A 33 10.90 -9.41 -11.22
C HIS A 33 10.04 -9.13 -10.00
N ALA A 34 10.66 -9.00 -8.83
CA ALA A 34 10.01 -8.53 -7.64
C ALA A 34 9.37 -7.18 -8.04
N ALA A 35 8.06 -7.20 -8.28
CA ALA A 35 7.34 -6.03 -8.73
C ALA A 35 7.56 -4.94 -7.69
N LYS A 36 8.20 -3.84 -8.09
CA LYS A 36 8.44 -2.71 -7.21
C LYS A 36 7.10 -2.24 -6.67
N MET A 37 6.96 -2.17 -5.36
CA MET A 37 5.74 -1.68 -4.72
C MET A 37 5.39 -0.29 -5.25
N THR A 38 4.12 -0.06 -5.52
CA THR A 38 3.62 1.29 -5.84
C THR A 38 3.74 2.20 -4.61
N ASP A 39 3.71 3.51 -4.81
CA ASP A 39 3.72 4.45 -3.69
C ASP A 39 2.56 4.23 -2.73
N ALA A 40 1.36 3.91 -3.24
CA ALA A 40 0.21 3.61 -2.40
C ALA A 40 0.43 2.36 -1.53
N GLN A 41 0.98 1.29 -2.09
CA GLN A 41 1.34 0.08 -1.33
C GLN A 41 2.43 0.34 -0.29
N SER A 42 3.44 1.15 -0.66
CA SER A 42 4.52 1.53 0.26
C SER A 42 4.01 2.38 1.42
N ILE A 43 3.05 3.27 1.18
CA ILE A 43 2.40 4.09 2.20
C ILE A 43 1.55 3.22 3.13
N GLU A 44 0.72 2.34 2.58
CA GLU A 44 -0.08 1.40 3.37
C GLU A 44 0.81 0.53 4.25
N HIS A 45 1.89 -0.01 3.68
CA HIS A 45 2.85 -0.81 4.43
C HIS A 45 3.52 -0.01 5.56
N ALA A 46 3.97 1.22 5.28
CA ALA A 46 4.59 2.08 6.29
C ALA A 46 3.64 2.42 7.44
N MET A 47 2.36 2.68 7.15
CA MET A 47 1.35 2.97 8.17
C MET A 47 1.02 1.72 8.99
N LYS A 48 0.83 0.58 8.33
CA LYS A 48 0.55 -0.70 9.01
C LYS A 48 1.70 -1.15 9.88
N ALA A 49 2.94 -1.00 9.43
CA ALA A 49 4.12 -1.34 10.24
C ALA A 49 4.18 -0.62 11.59
N LEU A 50 3.57 0.57 11.68
CA LEU A 50 3.56 1.38 12.91
C LEU A 50 2.31 1.16 13.77
N PHE A 51 1.16 0.94 13.16
CA PHE A 51 -0.13 1.04 13.86
C PHE A 51 -1.02 -0.19 13.75
N ASP A 52 -0.73 -1.12 12.83
CA ASP A 52 -1.56 -2.32 12.67
C ASP A 52 -1.45 -3.23 13.91
N LYS A 53 -2.58 -3.74 14.36
CA LYS A 53 -2.65 -4.65 15.50
C LYS A 53 -3.61 -5.79 15.20
N PRO A 54 -3.31 -7.02 15.63
CA PRO A 54 -4.20 -8.16 15.39
C PRO A 54 -5.62 -7.94 15.90
N GLU A 55 -5.75 -7.31 17.09
CA GLU A 55 -7.03 -7.00 17.72
C GLU A 55 -7.74 -5.76 17.14
N ALA A 56 -7.02 -4.95 16.37
CA ALA A 56 -7.52 -3.72 15.77
C ALA A 56 -6.83 -3.47 14.43
N PRO A 57 -7.19 -4.20 13.37
CA PRO A 57 -6.58 -4.03 12.06
C PRO A 57 -6.73 -2.60 11.52
N LEU A 58 -5.63 -2.06 10.99
CA LEU A 58 -5.62 -0.74 10.35
C LEU A 58 -6.08 -0.86 8.90
N VAL A 59 -7.13 -0.15 8.54
CA VAL A 59 -7.56 0.05 7.15
C VAL A 59 -6.99 1.37 6.65
N VAL A 60 -6.24 1.33 5.55
CA VAL A 60 -5.63 2.52 4.92
C VAL A 60 -6.22 2.68 3.52
N ALA A 61 -7.14 3.62 3.37
CA ALA A 61 -7.78 4.00 2.11
C ALA A 61 -8.60 5.28 2.27
N PRO A 62 -8.68 6.16 1.25
CA PRO A 62 -7.88 6.16 0.03
C PRO A 62 -6.45 6.63 0.28
N VAL A 63 -5.53 6.26 -0.60
CA VAL A 63 -4.19 6.83 -0.64
C VAL A 63 -4.07 7.70 -1.87
N THR A 64 -3.78 8.98 -1.68
CA THR A 64 -3.67 9.99 -2.73
C THR A 64 -2.27 10.55 -2.74
N VAL A 65 -1.59 10.45 -3.88
CA VAL A 65 -0.18 10.87 -4.03
C VAL A 65 -0.07 12.03 -5.01
N GLU A 66 0.73 13.02 -4.66
CA GLU A 66 1.18 14.11 -5.53
C GLU A 66 2.66 14.43 -5.25
N GLY A 67 3.53 14.10 -6.23
CA GLY A 67 4.98 14.21 -6.05
C GLY A 67 5.47 13.40 -4.86
N ASP A 68 6.21 14.04 -3.98
CA ASP A 68 6.75 13.42 -2.76
C ASP A 68 5.82 13.57 -1.53
N TYR A 69 4.56 13.91 -1.75
CA TYR A 69 3.56 14.02 -0.69
C TYR A 69 2.37 13.11 -0.94
N ALA A 70 1.76 12.66 0.13
CA ALA A 70 0.53 11.86 0.06
C ALA A 70 -0.39 12.17 1.24
N VAL A 71 -1.69 12.07 1.00
CA VAL A 71 -2.70 12.01 2.05
C VAL A 71 -3.34 10.62 2.01
N ALA A 72 -3.33 9.93 3.14
CA ALA A 72 -3.94 8.62 3.32
C ALA A 72 -5.07 8.70 4.37
N GLY A 73 -6.27 8.28 3.98
CA GLY A 73 -7.34 8.03 4.94
C GLY A 73 -7.06 6.76 5.73
N TRP A 74 -7.45 6.73 7.01
CA TRP A 74 -7.30 5.54 7.82
C TRP A 74 -8.50 5.33 8.75
N ILE A 75 -8.80 4.08 9.04
CA ILE A 75 -9.82 3.66 10.01
C ILE A 75 -9.23 2.53 10.85
N GLN A 76 -9.37 2.65 12.17
CA GLN A 76 -8.95 1.64 13.13
C GLN A 76 -9.88 1.66 14.34
N HIS A 77 -10.37 0.51 14.75
CA HIS A 77 -11.23 0.38 15.95
C HIS A 77 -12.41 1.36 15.98
N GLY A 78 -13.09 1.52 14.85
CA GLY A 78 -14.25 2.41 14.70
C GLY A 78 -13.94 3.92 14.62
N ARG A 79 -12.69 4.32 14.82
CA ARG A 79 -12.19 5.70 14.69
C ARG A 79 -11.42 5.86 13.39
N GLY A 80 -11.17 7.09 12.99
CA GLY A 80 -10.42 7.34 11.77
C GLY A 80 -9.85 8.75 11.72
N GLY A 81 -9.14 9.00 10.63
CA GLY A 81 -8.51 10.27 10.35
C GLY A 81 -7.82 10.26 8.99
N ARG A 82 -6.98 11.24 8.78
CA ARG A 82 -6.07 11.31 7.64
C ARG A 82 -4.63 11.46 8.13
N ALA A 83 -3.71 10.92 7.38
CA ALA A 83 -2.29 11.13 7.57
C ALA A 83 -1.72 11.86 6.35
N LEU A 84 -0.93 12.91 6.59
CA LEU A 84 -0.05 13.47 5.59
C LEU A 84 1.30 12.75 5.67
N LEU A 85 1.76 12.23 4.54
CA LEU A 85 3.05 11.58 4.43
C LEU A 85 3.95 12.34 3.47
N LYS A 86 5.27 12.23 3.69
CA LYS A 86 6.30 12.75 2.82
C LYS A 86 7.27 11.64 2.43
N LYS A 87 7.73 11.67 1.19
CA LYS A 87 8.73 10.76 0.67
C LYS A 87 10.10 11.43 0.74
N GLU A 88 11.01 10.83 1.48
CA GLU A 88 12.39 11.29 1.59
C GLU A 88 13.33 10.11 1.37
N ASN A 89 14.33 10.29 0.51
CA ASN A 89 15.28 9.21 0.15
C ASN A 89 14.57 7.89 -0.27
N GLY A 90 13.44 8.02 -0.98
CA GLY A 90 12.65 6.88 -1.47
C GLY A 90 11.78 6.20 -0.42
N LYS A 91 11.72 6.70 0.81
CA LYS A 91 10.91 6.15 1.91
C LYS A 91 9.79 7.10 2.31
N TRP A 92 8.61 6.56 2.51
CA TRP A 92 7.46 7.28 3.02
C TRP A 92 7.47 7.36 4.54
N SER A 93 7.27 8.55 5.09
CA SER A 93 7.14 8.80 6.52
C SER A 93 5.92 9.66 6.82
N ILE A 94 5.23 9.38 7.92
CA ILE A 94 4.10 10.18 8.38
C ILE A 94 4.64 11.45 9.00
N GLN A 95 4.13 12.59 8.52
CA GLN A 95 4.47 13.91 9.05
C GLN A 95 3.44 14.39 10.05
N VAL A 96 2.17 14.22 9.70
CA VAL A 96 1.04 14.77 10.43
C VAL A 96 -0.15 13.85 10.35
N CYS A 97 -0.85 13.64 11.46
CA CYS A 97 -2.19 13.07 11.50
C CYS A 97 -3.21 14.18 11.82
N GLY A 98 -4.38 14.12 11.19
CA GLY A 98 -5.44 15.11 11.34
C GLY A 98 -6.76 14.61 10.78
N GLY A 99 -7.77 15.48 10.85
CA GLY A 99 -9.08 15.24 10.27
C GLY A 99 -9.28 16.00 8.95
N ASP A 100 -10.37 16.74 8.86
CA ASP A 100 -10.77 17.46 7.65
C ASP A 100 -9.80 18.57 7.22
N GLY A 101 -8.97 19.07 8.11
CA GLY A 101 -7.92 20.03 7.76
C GLY A 101 -6.99 19.51 6.66
N LEU A 102 -6.68 18.22 6.66
CA LEU A 102 -5.76 17.63 5.66
C LEU A 102 -6.36 17.48 4.25
N LYS A 103 -7.61 17.89 4.05
CA LYS A 103 -8.21 18.08 2.71
C LYS A 103 -8.03 19.49 2.16
N GLN A 104 -7.56 20.42 2.99
CA GLN A 104 -7.49 21.83 2.65
C GLN A 104 -6.07 22.24 2.27
N ALA A 105 -5.92 22.87 1.11
CA ALA A 105 -4.62 23.35 0.65
C ALA A 105 -3.95 24.31 1.65
N SER A 106 -4.72 25.14 2.34
CA SER A 106 -4.19 26.04 3.36
C SER A 106 -3.53 25.29 4.53
N ALA A 107 -4.13 24.20 5.00
CA ALA A 107 -3.54 23.39 6.06
C ALA A 107 -2.31 22.62 5.57
N LEU A 108 -2.31 22.13 4.32
CA LEU A 108 -1.16 21.48 3.72
C LEU A 108 0.03 22.44 3.55
N THR A 109 -0.21 23.72 3.17
CA THR A 109 0.87 24.72 3.09
C THR A 109 1.50 25.01 4.45
N MET A 110 0.73 24.93 5.55
CA MET A 110 1.27 25.11 6.91
C MET A 110 2.27 24.02 7.31
N THR A 111 2.32 22.89 6.60
CA THR A 111 3.33 21.84 6.80
C THR A 111 4.62 22.08 6.02
N GLY A 112 4.73 23.21 5.31
CA GLY A 112 5.88 23.55 4.46
C GLY A 112 5.75 23.09 3.00
N MET A 113 4.56 22.60 2.60
CA MET A 113 4.28 22.22 1.21
C MET A 113 4.11 23.46 0.34
N ASP A 114 4.66 23.43 -0.88
CA ASP A 114 4.41 24.45 -1.89
C ASP A 114 2.91 24.60 -2.18
N ARG A 115 2.46 25.84 -2.38
CA ARG A 115 1.04 26.14 -2.59
C ARG A 115 0.42 25.42 -3.78
N SER A 116 1.12 25.39 -4.91
CA SER A 116 0.64 24.73 -6.13
C SER A 116 0.49 23.22 -5.91
N LEU A 117 1.45 22.62 -5.20
CA LEU A 117 1.42 21.20 -4.85
C LEU A 117 0.28 20.90 -3.87
N ALA A 118 0.11 21.73 -2.84
CA ALA A 118 -0.98 21.62 -1.87
C ALA A 118 -2.37 21.71 -2.54
N ASP A 119 -2.55 22.64 -3.47
CA ASP A 119 -3.78 22.77 -4.24
C ASP A 119 -4.09 21.55 -5.10
N LYS A 120 -3.07 20.96 -5.73
CA LYS A 120 -3.21 19.72 -6.52
C LYS A 120 -3.57 18.53 -5.63
N LEU A 121 -2.84 18.34 -4.55
CA LEU A 121 -3.07 17.25 -3.60
C LEU A 121 -4.47 17.34 -2.99
N ALA A 122 -4.89 18.52 -2.53
CA ALA A 122 -6.21 18.74 -1.96
C ALA A 122 -7.34 18.38 -2.95
N ARG A 123 -7.22 18.79 -4.22
CA ARG A 123 -8.19 18.40 -5.26
C ARG A 123 -8.23 16.89 -5.49
N LYS A 124 -7.08 16.23 -5.53
CA LYS A 124 -7.00 14.77 -5.69
C LYS A 124 -7.64 14.04 -4.50
N VAL A 125 -7.38 14.48 -3.27
CA VAL A 125 -8.01 13.93 -2.07
C VAL A 125 -9.53 14.06 -2.14
N ALA A 126 -10.03 15.26 -2.45
CA ALA A 126 -11.46 15.48 -2.59
C ALA A 126 -12.10 14.62 -3.69
N ALA A 127 -11.38 14.37 -4.80
CA ALA A 127 -11.85 13.50 -5.87
C ALA A 127 -11.88 12.02 -5.44
N ALA A 128 -10.83 11.54 -4.77
CA ALA A 128 -10.73 10.15 -4.30
C ALA A 128 -11.82 9.84 -3.24
N GLU A 129 -12.10 10.77 -2.37
CA GLU A 129 -13.10 10.61 -1.30
C GLU A 129 -14.55 10.56 -1.79
N LYS A 130 -14.85 11.01 -3.02
CA LYS A 130 -16.21 10.92 -3.59
C LYS A 130 -16.73 9.48 -3.68
N ASN A 131 -15.84 8.49 -3.70
CA ASN A 131 -16.19 7.08 -3.80
C ASN A 131 -16.41 6.42 -2.41
N PHE A 132 -16.31 7.18 -1.33
CA PHE A 132 -16.47 6.69 0.03
C PHE A 132 -17.85 7.04 0.60
N SER A 133 -18.38 6.15 1.45
CA SER A 133 -19.66 6.37 2.11
C SER A 133 -19.59 7.55 3.10
N ALA A 134 -20.75 8.15 3.39
CA ALA A 134 -20.85 9.23 4.38
C ALA A 134 -20.31 8.80 5.75
N ASP A 135 -20.49 7.53 6.14
CA ASP A 135 -20.00 7.02 7.42
C ASP A 135 -18.46 6.88 7.45
N GLN A 136 -17.85 6.49 6.33
CA GLN A 136 -16.39 6.48 6.21
C GLN A 136 -15.83 7.91 6.26
N LEU A 137 -16.46 8.85 5.56
CA LEU A 137 -16.03 10.25 5.57
C LEU A 137 -16.18 10.88 6.97
N LYS A 138 -17.24 10.55 7.71
CA LYS A 138 -17.38 10.95 9.12
C LYS A 138 -16.23 10.40 9.98
N LYS A 139 -15.83 9.14 9.79
CA LYS A 139 -14.68 8.57 10.50
C LYS A 139 -13.39 9.31 10.20
N PHE A 140 -13.13 9.66 8.94
CA PHE A 140 -11.96 10.44 8.58
C PHE A 140 -11.95 11.83 9.23
N ALA A 141 -13.12 12.40 9.51
CA ALA A 141 -13.25 13.69 10.18
C ALA A 141 -13.14 13.61 11.71
N MET A 142 -13.19 12.41 12.32
CA MET A 142 -13.20 12.23 13.78
C MET A 142 -11.89 12.61 14.47
N PHE A 143 -10.79 12.71 13.72
CA PHE A 143 -9.51 13.09 14.32
C PHE A 143 -9.52 14.60 14.58
N GLU A 144 -9.63 14.97 15.85
CA GLU A 144 -9.63 16.37 16.26
C GLU A 144 -8.19 16.89 16.41
N GLY A 145 -7.96 18.10 15.90
CA GLY A 145 -6.65 18.74 15.95
C GLY A 145 -5.67 18.20 14.90
N VAL A 146 -4.39 18.46 15.16
CA VAL A 146 -3.26 18.05 14.32
C VAL A 146 -2.18 17.51 15.24
N MET A 147 -1.73 16.27 14.96
CA MET A 147 -0.63 15.64 15.67
C MET A 147 0.55 15.43 14.70
N ARG A 148 1.70 16.00 15.03
CA ARG A 148 2.94 15.70 14.32
C ARG A 148 3.48 14.36 14.78
N VAL A 149 3.92 13.55 13.82
CA VAL A 149 4.60 12.29 14.09
C VAL A 149 6.07 12.54 13.78
N ASP A 150 6.80 13.01 14.77
CA ASP A 150 8.27 13.07 14.67
C ASP A 150 8.75 11.62 14.62
N GLY A 151 9.60 11.27 13.66
CA GLY A 151 10.03 9.88 13.38
C GLY A 151 10.66 9.08 14.52
N SER A 152 10.56 9.55 15.75
CA SER A 152 10.76 8.82 16.98
C SER A 152 9.41 8.20 17.40
N ALA A 153 9.34 6.88 17.44
CA ALA A 153 8.18 6.12 17.87
C ALA A 153 7.79 6.47 19.32
N HIS A 154 6.96 7.49 19.49
CA HIS A 154 6.28 7.76 20.74
C HIS A 154 4.79 7.54 20.53
N ALA A 155 4.28 6.49 21.17
CA ALA A 155 2.86 6.24 21.31
C ALA A 155 2.15 7.48 21.89
N PRO A 156 0.89 7.78 21.48
CA PRO A 156 0.15 8.89 22.04
C PRO A 156 -0.10 8.65 23.52
N HIS A 157 0.57 9.44 24.34
CA HIS A 157 0.19 9.55 25.75
C HIS A 157 -1.18 10.22 25.80
N GLY A 158 -2.15 9.48 26.33
CA GLY A 158 -3.50 9.99 26.59
C GLY A 158 -3.43 11.27 27.39
N SER A 159 -4.23 12.26 27.01
CA SER A 159 -4.42 13.50 27.71
C SER A 159 -4.90 13.21 29.13
N ALA A 160 -4.00 13.35 30.10
CA ALA A 160 -4.38 13.42 31.50
C ALA A 160 -5.13 14.73 31.71
N HIS A 161 -6.41 14.64 31.99
CA HIS A 161 -7.19 15.75 32.52
C HIS A 161 -6.59 16.16 33.88
N GLY A 162 -5.84 17.24 33.89
CA GLY A 162 -5.43 17.92 35.10
C GLY A 162 -6.63 18.59 35.75
N HIS A 163 -7.16 17.99 36.81
CA HIS A 163 -8.07 18.70 37.72
C HIS A 163 -7.27 19.76 38.48
N ASN A 164 -7.46 21.01 38.12
CA ASN A 164 -7.04 22.14 38.95
C ASN A 164 -7.92 22.19 40.20
N ALA A 165 -7.37 21.70 41.30
CA ALA A 165 -7.93 21.96 42.62
C ALA A 165 -7.56 23.39 43.02
N HIS A 166 -8.56 24.24 43.18
CA HIS A 166 -8.44 25.56 43.82
C HIS A 166 -8.16 25.40 45.30
N PRO A 167 -7.17 26.06 45.88
CA PRO A 167 -7.05 26.17 47.32
C PRO A 167 -8.00 27.27 47.83
N LYS A 168 -8.94 26.91 48.72
CA LYS A 168 -9.71 27.87 49.50
C LYS A 168 -8.77 28.52 50.52
N LYS A 169 -8.74 29.86 50.53
CA LYS A 169 -8.17 30.65 51.63
C LYS A 169 -9.22 30.82 52.73
N HIS A 170 -8.80 30.49 53.93
CA HIS A 170 -9.37 30.99 55.17
C HIS A 170 -8.63 32.26 55.57
#